data_9e7de4181f3cb92b82a7af3f410f784d
#
_entry.id   9e7de4181f3cb92b82a7af3f410f784d
#
_cell.length_a   1.000
_cell.length_b   1.000
_cell.length_c   1.000
_cell.angle_alpha   90.00
_cell.angle_beta   90.00
_cell.angle_gamma   90.00
#
_symmetry.space_group_name_H-M   'P 1'
#
loop_
_entity.id
_entity.type
_entity.pdbx_description
1 polymer ?
#
loop_
_entity_poly.entity_id
_entity_poly.type
_entity_poly.pdbx_seq_one_letter_code
_entity_poly.pdbx_strand_id
1 'polypeptide(L)'
;MIPHKYFISACFNFKFSKPALNIQKMNKINDNILLAVNSILNTNCKLIDYNINNIKDKFIIESKKLLPKNNYIGFSISQGNIYRKKEWPLNNIVSLCYKLKQNNKTPIFFVEKKNKELKNKIQELIPCSLFPEHESNLSSPALVACLGKRLDFAITIDNGIMHMLSLSKVPMISLFGPTDSEKFAPQYGNSIVLDSKKLYNTKNVAAITLEDVLNAAKQLLNH
;
A
#
# COMPACT_ATOMS: atom_id res chain seq x y z
N MET A 1 -32.40 11.04 3.02
CA MET A 1 -31.63 10.48 4.17
C MET A 1 -31.83 8.98 4.16
N ILE A 2 -30.76 8.18 4.10
CA ILE A 2 -30.87 6.72 4.12
C ILE A 2 -31.09 6.30 5.58
N PRO A 3 -32.21 5.66 5.93
CA PRO A 3 -32.45 5.19 7.29
C PRO A 3 -31.47 4.05 7.60
N HIS A 4 -30.74 4.15 8.70
CA HIS A 4 -29.83 3.10 9.18
C HIS A 4 -30.08 2.83 10.67
N LYS A 5 -30.01 1.55 11.04
CA LYS A 5 -30.19 1.10 12.42
C LYS A 5 -28.97 1.44 13.27
N TYR A 6 -27.80 1.36 12.69
CA TYR A 6 -26.52 1.62 13.35
C TYR A 6 -25.73 2.67 12.59
N PHE A 7 -25.11 3.57 13.31
CA PHE A 7 -24.11 4.53 12.81
C PHE A 7 -22.96 4.57 13.81
N ILE A 8 -21.77 4.15 13.39
CA ILE A 8 -20.61 4.11 14.26
C ILE A 8 -19.53 5.03 13.70
N SER A 9 -19.04 5.94 14.53
CA SER A 9 -17.98 6.87 14.18
C SER A 9 -17.00 7.00 15.33
N ALA A 10 -15.70 6.81 15.05
CA ALA A 10 -14.63 7.01 16.03
C ALA A 10 -14.37 8.50 16.34
N CYS A 11 -15.10 9.44 15.73
CA CYS A 11 -15.03 10.85 16.06
C CYS A 11 -15.47 11.09 17.52
N PHE A 12 -14.75 11.97 18.22
CA PHE A 12 -15.03 12.34 19.61
C PHE A 12 -15.22 11.11 20.53
N ASN A 13 -14.35 10.11 20.40
CA ASN A 13 -14.43 8.86 21.18
C ASN A 13 -15.79 8.16 21.05
N PHE A 14 -16.31 8.04 19.84
CA PHE A 14 -17.58 7.37 19.51
C PHE A 14 -18.84 8.02 20.08
N LYS A 15 -18.77 9.23 20.65
CA LYS A 15 -19.91 9.92 21.28
C LYS A 15 -21.12 10.11 20.35
N PHE A 16 -20.88 10.32 19.07
CA PHE A 16 -21.95 10.51 18.08
C PHE A 16 -22.41 9.22 17.39
N SER A 17 -21.97 8.09 17.90
CA SER A 17 -22.44 6.79 17.39
C SER A 17 -23.89 6.51 17.78
N LYS A 18 -24.60 5.70 17.01
CA LYS A 18 -25.95 5.23 17.29
C LYS A 18 -25.97 3.69 17.20
N PRO A 19 -26.15 2.97 18.32
CA PRO A 19 -26.20 3.51 19.69
C PRO A 19 -24.91 4.20 20.11
N ALA A 20 -25.00 5.10 21.08
CA ALA A 20 -23.82 5.75 21.67
C ALA A 20 -22.93 4.68 22.33
N LEU A 21 -21.62 4.76 22.09
CA LEU A 21 -20.65 3.82 22.62
C LEU A 21 -19.75 4.55 23.64
N ASN A 22 -19.62 3.93 24.81
CA ASN A 22 -18.72 4.43 25.85
C ASN A 22 -17.36 3.69 25.78
N ILE A 23 -16.63 3.92 24.68
CA ILE A 23 -15.32 3.33 24.44
C ILE A 23 -14.32 4.41 24.06
N GLN A 24 -13.06 4.18 24.43
CA GLN A 24 -11.96 5.06 24.07
C GLN A 24 -11.45 4.73 22.66
N LYS A 25 -11.24 5.77 21.86
CA LYS A 25 -10.66 5.64 20.53
C LYS A 25 -9.21 5.17 20.62
N MET A 26 -8.85 4.21 19.78
CA MET A 26 -7.49 3.72 19.59
C MET A 26 -6.73 4.54 18.54
N ASN A 27 -5.40 4.46 18.55
CA ASN A 27 -4.57 5.16 17.56
C ASN A 27 -4.77 4.58 16.14
N LYS A 28 -4.84 3.26 16.02
CA LYS A 28 -4.96 2.56 14.74
C LYS A 28 -6.39 2.52 14.24
N ILE A 29 -6.55 2.66 12.93
CA ILE A 29 -7.88 2.62 12.31
C ILE A 29 -8.52 1.22 12.41
N ASN A 30 -7.72 0.16 12.26
CA ASN A 30 -8.21 -1.22 12.32
C ASN A 30 -8.77 -1.56 13.71
N ASP A 31 -8.11 -1.10 14.76
CA ASP A 31 -8.56 -1.31 16.14
C ASP A 31 -9.90 -0.60 16.39
N ASN A 32 -10.08 0.61 15.87
CA ASN A 32 -11.35 1.33 15.97
C ASN A 32 -12.47 0.64 15.20
N ILE A 33 -12.18 0.07 14.03
CA ILE A 33 -13.16 -0.71 13.25
C ILE A 33 -13.56 -1.97 14.05
N LEU A 34 -12.58 -2.67 14.62
CA LEU A 34 -12.83 -3.87 15.41
C LEU A 34 -13.64 -3.57 16.66
N LEU A 35 -13.33 -2.49 17.38
CA LEU A 35 -14.14 -2.02 18.51
C LEU A 35 -15.57 -1.73 18.10
N ALA A 36 -15.77 -1.06 16.96
CA ALA A 36 -17.11 -0.76 16.46
C ALA A 36 -17.89 -2.03 16.13
N VAL A 37 -17.27 -2.99 15.44
CA VAL A 37 -17.90 -4.28 15.08
C VAL A 37 -18.26 -5.07 16.33
N ASN A 38 -17.33 -5.21 17.27
CA ASN A 38 -17.57 -5.93 18.53
C ASN A 38 -18.73 -5.31 19.33
N SER A 39 -18.80 -3.98 19.35
CA SER A 39 -19.88 -3.27 20.05
C SER A 39 -21.24 -3.46 19.42
N ILE A 40 -21.33 -3.56 18.08
CA ILE A 40 -22.59 -3.80 17.36
C ILE A 40 -23.05 -5.24 17.54
N LEU A 41 -22.13 -6.19 17.44
CA LEU A 41 -22.44 -7.62 17.45
C LEU A 41 -22.45 -8.22 18.85
N ASN A 42 -22.08 -7.44 19.87
CA ASN A 42 -21.90 -7.90 21.26
C ASN A 42 -20.94 -9.12 21.32
N THR A 43 -19.82 -9.00 20.64
CA THR A 43 -18.78 -10.04 20.49
C THR A 43 -17.44 -9.55 21.02
N ASN A 44 -16.50 -10.47 21.15
CA ASN A 44 -15.10 -10.15 21.47
C ASN A 44 -14.16 -10.74 20.39
N CYS A 45 -14.48 -10.44 19.14
CA CYS A 45 -13.64 -10.85 18.01
C CYS A 45 -12.27 -10.15 18.09
N LYS A 46 -11.24 -10.89 17.70
CA LYS A 46 -9.88 -10.36 17.54
C LYS A 46 -9.55 -10.28 16.06
N LEU A 47 -8.61 -9.40 15.70
CA LEU A 47 -8.01 -9.44 14.36
C LEU A 47 -7.29 -10.78 14.22
N ILE A 48 -7.73 -11.56 13.25
CA ILE A 48 -7.08 -12.82 12.88
C ILE A 48 -6.24 -12.60 11.62
N ASP A 49 -5.13 -13.31 11.54
CA ASP A 49 -4.37 -13.39 10.30
C ASP A 49 -5.22 -14.06 9.23
N TYR A 50 -5.46 -13.32 8.14
CA TYR A 50 -6.13 -13.86 6.98
C TYR A 50 -5.12 -14.66 6.14
N ASN A 51 -5.62 -15.72 5.48
CA ASN A 51 -4.84 -16.48 4.53
C ASN A 51 -5.14 -16.01 3.11
N ILE A 52 -4.17 -15.35 2.47
CA ILE A 52 -4.31 -14.89 1.09
C ILE A 52 -4.54 -16.04 0.09
N ASN A 53 -4.20 -17.27 0.45
CA ASN A 53 -4.46 -18.46 -0.39
C ASN A 53 -5.96 -18.78 -0.51
N ASN A 54 -6.82 -18.20 0.34
CA ASN A 54 -8.28 -18.29 0.22
C ASN A 54 -8.87 -17.35 -0.84
N ILE A 55 -8.04 -16.56 -1.53
CA ILE A 55 -8.47 -15.78 -2.69
C ILE A 55 -8.79 -16.74 -3.83
N LYS A 56 -9.83 -16.43 -4.61
CA LYS A 56 -10.26 -17.24 -5.76
C LYS A 56 -9.10 -17.54 -6.70
N ASP A 57 -8.95 -18.78 -7.10
CA ASP A 57 -7.82 -19.29 -7.92
C ASP A 57 -7.55 -18.49 -9.19
N LYS A 58 -8.59 -17.95 -9.83
CA LYS A 58 -8.43 -17.13 -11.03
C LYS A 58 -7.45 -15.96 -10.85
N PHE A 59 -7.39 -15.34 -9.66
CA PHE A 59 -6.46 -14.24 -9.38
C PHE A 59 -5.06 -14.75 -9.12
N ILE A 60 -4.93 -15.92 -8.49
CA ILE A 60 -3.64 -16.58 -8.25
C ILE A 60 -3.03 -17.01 -9.58
N ILE A 61 -3.81 -17.64 -10.47
CA ILE A 61 -3.38 -18.06 -11.80
C ILE A 61 -2.97 -16.84 -12.64
N GLU A 62 -3.82 -15.81 -12.68
CA GLU A 62 -3.55 -14.59 -13.44
C GLU A 62 -2.26 -13.89 -12.95
N SER A 63 -2.04 -13.80 -11.64
CA SER A 63 -0.82 -13.19 -11.10
C SER A 63 0.45 -13.94 -11.52
N LYS A 64 0.41 -15.27 -11.57
CA LYS A 64 1.52 -16.11 -12.06
C LYS A 64 1.76 -15.92 -13.56
N LYS A 65 0.69 -15.76 -14.34
CA LYS A 65 0.77 -15.49 -15.78
C LYS A 65 1.40 -14.12 -16.06
N LEU A 66 0.97 -13.08 -15.33
CA LEU A 66 1.45 -11.71 -15.51
C LEU A 66 2.90 -11.53 -15.02
N LEU A 67 3.27 -12.21 -13.97
CA LEU A 67 4.60 -12.17 -13.35
C LEU A 67 5.16 -13.60 -13.19
N PRO A 68 5.58 -14.26 -14.31
CA PRO A 68 5.96 -15.67 -14.28
C PRO A 68 7.32 -15.95 -13.64
N LYS A 69 8.20 -14.95 -13.60
CA LYS A 69 9.56 -15.07 -13.06
C LYS A 69 9.60 -14.64 -11.57
N ASN A 70 10.80 -14.52 -11.06
CA ASN A 70 11.15 -13.88 -9.79
C ASN A 70 11.92 -12.57 -10.06
N ASN A 71 12.38 -11.87 -9.02
CA ASN A 71 13.14 -10.64 -9.11
C ASN A 71 12.31 -9.42 -9.56
N TYR A 72 11.09 -9.32 -9.07
CA TYR A 72 10.24 -8.16 -9.32
C TYR A 72 10.21 -7.22 -8.12
N ILE A 73 10.23 -5.92 -8.39
CA ILE A 73 10.04 -4.87 -7.40
C ILE A 73 8.82 -4.06 -7.75
N GLY A 74 7.88 -3.99 -6.82
CA GLY A 74 6.62 -3.27 -7.00
C GLY A 74 6.74 -1.78 -6.68
N PHE A 75 6.13 -0.94 -7.49
CA PHE A 75 6.02 0.50 -7.27
C PHE A 75 4.57 0.93 -7.29
N SER A 76 4.12 1.57 -6.22
CA SER A 76 2.82 2.23 -6.16
C SER A 76 3.04 3.72 -5.90
N ILE A 77 3.06 4.51 -6.95
CA ILE A 77 3.49 5.91 -6.96
C ILE A 77 2.36 6.90 -7.28
N SER A 78 1.21 6.41 -7.78
CA SER A 78 0.08 7.26 -8.11
C SER A 78 -0.74 7.60 -6.87
N GLN A 79 -1.11 8.87 -6.74
CA GLN A 79 -2.03 9.32 -5.70
C GLN A 79 -3.46 9.42 -6.27
N GLY A 80 -4.45 8.94 -5.51
CA GLY A 80 -5.86 9.06 -5.91
C GLY A 80 -6.41 10.49 -5.85
N ASN A 81 -5.76 11.37 -5.08
CA ASN A 81 -6.14 12.77 -4.91
C ASN A 81 -4.91 13.68 -4.99
N ILE A 82 -4.80 14.43 -6.09
CA ILE A 82 -3.68 15.32 -6.42
C ILE A 82 -3.44 16.43 -5.37
N TYR A 83 -4.48 16.87 -4.68
CA TYR A 83 -4.38 17.92 -3.66
C TYR A 83 -3.62 17.47 -2.40
N ARG A 84 -3.44 16.17 -2.19
CA ARG A 84 -2.78 15.64 -0.99
C ARG A 84 -1.25 15.65 -1.05
N LYS A 85 -0.64 15.93 -2.22
CA LYS A 85 0.82 16.05 -2.42
C LYS A 85 1.62 14.90 -1.79
N LYS A 86 1.20 13.67 -2.05
CA LYS A 86 1.83 12.45 -1.51
C LYS A 86 2.87 11.84 -2.46
N GLU A 87 3.16 12.47 -3.58
CA GLU A 87 4.03 11.93 -4.61
C GLU A 87 5.49 12.02 -4.21
N TRP A 88 6.20 10.92 -4.41
CA TRP A 88 7.65 10.92 -4.39
C TRP A 88 8.18 11.29 -5.79
N PRO A 89 9.25 12.11 -5.91
CA PRO A 89 9.69 12.62 -7.21
C PRO A 89 9.97 11.50 -8.22
N LEU A 90 9.43 11.63 -9.44
CA LEU A 90 9.59 10.63 -10.49
C LEU A 90 11.08 10.41 -10.83
N ASN A 91 11.91 11.46 -10.80
CA ASN A 91 13.34 11.35 -11.03
C ASN A 91 14.04 10.43 -10.00
N ASN A 92 13.59 10.44 -8.74
CA ASN A 92 14.11 9.52 -7.72
C ASN A 92 13.69 8.08 -8.04
N ILE A 93 12.45 7.88 -8.52
CA ILE A 93 11.96 6.56 -8.93
C ILE A 93 12.76 6.03 -10.11
N VAL A 94 12.99 6.86 -11.14
CA VAL A 94 13.82 6.52 -12.30
C VAL A 94 15.22 6.13 -11.86
N SER A 95 15.88 6.97 -11.05
CA SER A 95 17.24 6.71 -10.54
C SER A 95 17.30 5.41 -9.73
N LEU A 96 16.27 5.15 -8.93
CA LEU A 96 16.16 3.92 -8.14
C LEU A 96 16.02 2.70 -9.06
N CYS A 97 15.14 2.76 -10.07
CA CYS A 97 14.95 1.66 -11.02
C CYS A 97 16.23 1.33 -11.79
N TYR A 98 17.02 2.33 -12.20
CA TYR A 98 18.31 2.09 -12.84
C TYR A 98 19.30 1.39 -11.91
N LYS A 99 19.39 1.79 -10.64
CA LYS A 99 20.24 1.11 -9.65
C LYS A 99 19.78 -0.32 -9.37
N LEU A 100 18.46 -0.56 -9.29
CA LEU A 100 17.88 -1.89 -9.07
C LEU A 100 18.05 -2.81 -10.30
N LYS A 101 18.01 -2.25 -11.52
CA LYS A 101 18.29 -3.00 -12.76
C LYS A 101 19.70 -3.61 -12.77
N GLN A 102 20.71 -2.93 -12.20
CA GLN A 102 22.06 -3.47 -12.05
C GLN A 102 22.08 -4.77 -11.22
N ASN A 103 21.08 -4.99 -10.37
CA ASN A 103 20.87 -6.21 -9.57
C ASN A 103 19.85 -7.18 -10.20
N ASN A 104 19.64 -7.12 -11.52
CA ASN A 104 18.70 -7.95 -12.27
C ASN A 104 17.24 -7.86 -11.76
N LYS A 105 16.85 -6.72 -11.18
CA LYS A 105 15.47 -6.50 -10.72
C LYS A 105 14.63 -5.86 -11.80
N THR A 106 13.39 -6.34 -11.96
CA THR A 106 12.42 -5.79 -12.92
C THR A 106 11.40 -4.93 -12.19
N PRO A 107 11.25 -3.64 -12.54
CA PRO A 107 10.26 -2.76 -11.92
C PRO A 107 8.85 -3.05 -12.41
N ILE A 108 7.92 -3.17 -11.47
CA ILE A 108 6.49 -3.40 -11.69
C ILE A 108 5.74 -2.18 -11.16
N PHE A 109 4.96 -1.53 -12.03
CA PHE A 109 4.18 -0.36 -11.64
C PHE A 109 2.70 -0.68 -11.54
N PHE A 110 2.12 -0.37 -10.38
CA PHE A 110 0.68 -0.43 -10.14
C PHE A 110 0.05 0.90 -10.54
N VAL A 111 -0.44 0.97 -11.77
CA VAL A 111 -1.07 2.15 -12.37
C VAL A 111 -2.45 1.77 -12.86
N GLU A 112 -3.48 2.52 -12.44
CA GLU A 112 -4.86 2.29 -12.88
C GLU A 112 -4.98 2.32 -14.41
N LYS A 113 -5.75 1.40 -15.01
CA LYS A 113 -5.96 1.30 -16.46
C LYS A 113 -6.38 2.60 -17.15
N LYS A 114 -7.15 3.43 -16.43
CA LYS A 114 -7.60 4.73 -16.95
C LYS A 114 -6.46 5.74 -17.08
N ASN A 115 -5.37 5.58 -16.32
CA ASN A 115 -4.23 6.50 -16.32
C ASN A 115 -3.15 6.08 -17.31
N LYS A 116 -3.52 6.09 -18.60
CA LYS A 116 -2.62 5.71 -19.70
C LYS A 116 -1.46 6.71 -19.87
N GLU A 117 -1.69 7.98 -19.56
CA GLU A 117 -0.66 9.02 -19.64
C GLU A 117 0.50 8.73 -18.68
N LEU A 118 0.21 8.45 -17.43
CA LEU A 118 1.22 8.09 -16.44
C LEU A 118 1.95 6.80 -16.85
N LYS A 119 1.21 5.78 -17.32
CA LYS A 119 1.81 4.55 -17.84
C LYS A 119 2.83 4.85 -18.94
N ASN A 120 2.43 5.61 -19.97
CA ASN A 120 3.28 5.92 -21.11
C ASN A 120 4.53 6.70 -20.70
N LYS A 121 4.37 7.71 -19.83
CA LYS A 121 5.49 8.48 -19.28
C LYS A 121 6.50 7.59 -18.54
N ILE A 122 6.02 6.66 -17.71
CA ILE A 122 6.90 5.73 -17.00
C ILE A 122 7.58 4.78 -17.96
N GLN A 123 6.84 4.25 -18.95
CA GLN A 123 7.37 3.32 -19.96
C GLN A 123 8.47 3.96 -20.82
N GLU A 124 8.34 5.24 -21.14
CA GLU A 124 9.36 6.02 -21.85
C GLU A 124 10.64 6.17 -21.02
N LEU A 125 10.51 6.53 -19.74
CA LEU A 125 11.65 6.75 -18.84
C LEU A 125 12.28 5.44 -18.35
N ILE A 126 11.50 4.37 -18.26
CA ILE A 126 11.93 3.06 -17.74
C ILE A 126 11.40 1.96 -18.69
N PRO A 127 12.04 1.74 -19.86
CA PRO A 127 11.54 0.83 -20.89
C PRO A 127 11.34 -0.63 -20.43
N CYS A 128 12.06 -1.07 -19.40
CA CYS A 128 11.94 -2.43 -18.84
C CYS A 128 10.81 -2.57 -17.81
N SER A 129 10.01 -1.53 -17.56
CA SER A 129 8.91 -1.57 -16.60
C SER A 129 7.73 -2.40 -17.10
N LEU A 130 7.04 -3.09 -16.18
CA LEU A 130 5.82 -3.85 -16.44
C LEU A 130 4.63 -3.22 -15.73
N PHE A 131 3.44 -3.37 -16.33
CA PHE A 131 2.18 -2.81 -15.86
C PHE A 131 1.09 -3.88 -15.81
N PRO A 132 1.13 -4.82 -14.87
CA PRO A 132 0.27 -6.00 -14.87
C PRO A 132 -1.23 -5.67 -14.87
N GLU A 133 -1.65 -4.56 -14.27
CA GLU A 133 -3.07 -4.17 -14.29
C GLU A 133 -3.55 -3.76 -15.68
N HIS A 134 -2.66 -3.27 -16.56
CA HIS A 134 -2.99 -2.94 -17.94
C HIS A 134 -3.11 -4.18 -18.83
N GLU A 135 -2.40 -5.25 -18.51
CA GLU A 135 -2.37 -6.50 -19.26
C GLU A 135 -3.49 -7.48 -18.84
N SER A 136 -4.15 -7.26 -17.70
CA SER A 136 -5.17 -8.16 -17.18
C SER A 136 -6.59 -7.64 -17.38
N ASN A 137 -7.52 -8.53 -17.65
CA ASN A 137 -8.96 -8.26 -17.60
C ASN A 137 -9.56 -8.45 -16.20
N LEU A 138 -8.77 -8.94 -15.23
CA LEU A 138 -9.20 -9.22 -13.87
C LEU A 138 -8.80 -8.11 -12.88
N SER A 139 -8.90 -6.82 -13.29
CA SER A 139 -8.56 -5.70 -12.41
C SER A 139 -9.38 -5.74 -11.13
N SER A 140 -8.72 -5.93 -9.98
CA SER A 140 -9.37 -5.96 -8.66
C SER A 140 -8.33 -5.88 -7.53
N PRO A 141 -8.74 -5.51 -6.30
CA PRO A 141 -7.88 -5.59 -5.12
C PRO A 141 -7.27 -6.99 -4.88
N ALA A 142 -8.03 -8.05 -5.20
CA ALA A 142 -7.57 -9.42 -5.05
C ALA A 142 -6.40 -9.74 -6.01
N LEU A 143 -6.42 -9.24 -7.25
CA LEU A 143 -5.31 -9.40 -8.17
C LEU A 143 -4.06 -8.68 -7.67
N VAL A 144 -4.19 -7.44 -7.18
CA VAL A 144 -3.06 -6.67 -6.62
C VAL A 144 -2.43 -7.42 -5.45
N ALA A 145 -3.25 -7.95 -4.53
CA ALA A 145 -2.77 -8.76 -3.42
C ALA A 145 -2.03 -10.03 -3.90
N CYS A 146 -2.54 -10.74 -4.93
CA CYS A 146 -1.86 -11.90 -5.50
C CYS A 146 -0.55 -11.53 -6.20
N LEU A 147 -0.51 -10.40 -6.92
CA LEU A 147 0.72 -9.87 -7.51
C LEU A 147 1.77 -9.54 -6.45
N GLY A 148 1.35 -9.04 -5.29
CA GLY A 148 2.24 -8.79 -4.15
C GLY A 148 3.07 -10.02 -3.74
N LYS A 149 2.52 -11.23 -3.83
CA LYS A 149 3.26 -12.49 -3.57
C LYS A 149 4.34 -12.83 -4.61
N ARG A 150 4.35 -12.12 -5.72
CA ARG A 150 5.33 -12.32 -6.81
C ARG A 150 6.48 -11.33 -6.75
N LEU A 151 6.44 -10.39 -5.79
CA LEU A 151 7.44 -9.34 -5.63
C LEU A 151 8.45 -9.74 -4.56
N ASP A 152 9.70 -9.34 -4.74
CA ASP A 152 10.72 -9.43 -3.71
C ASP A 152 10.44 -8.39 -2.62
N PHE A 153 10.09 -7.18 -3.04
CA PHE A 153 9.58 -6.12 -2.17
C PHE A 153 8.79 -5.08 -2.95
N ALA A 154 8.12 -4.20 -2.25
CA ALA A 154 7.37 -3.10 -2.82
C ALA A 154 7.78 -1.75 -2.22
N ILE A 155 7.73 -0.70 -3.02
CA ILE A 155 7.90 0.70 -2.60
C ILE A 155 6.59 1.42 -2.90
N THR A 156 6.00 1.99 -1.87
CA THR A 156 4.66 2.57 -1.96
C THR A 156 4.61 3.94 -1.31
N ILE A 157 3.73 4.79 -1.80
CA ILE A 157 3.23 5.95 -1.05
C ILE A 157 1.96 5.54 -0.29
N ASP A 158 1.49 6.38 0.64
CA ASP A 158 0.22 6.14 1.34
C ASP A 158 -0.98 6.26 0.38
N ASN A 159 -1.42 5.11 -0.13
CA ASN A 159 -2.56 4.96 -1.03
C ASN A 159 -3.24 3.59 -0.88
N GLY A 160 -4.33 3.36 -1.64
CA GLY A 160 -5.08 2.11 -1.60
C GLY A 160 -4.26 0.88 -2.01
N ILE A 161 -3.34 1.01 -2.97
CA ILE A 161 -2.48 -0.10 -3.44
C ILE A 161 -1.55 -0.57 -2.32
N MET A 162 -0.99 0.34 -1.52
CA MET A 162 -0.20 0.00 -0.34
C MET A 162 -0.94 -0.99 0.56
N HIS A 163 -2.20 -0.72 0.86
CA HIS A 163 -3.01 -1.60 1.70
C HIS A 163 -3.34 -2.93 1.00
N MET A 164 -3.57 -2.94 -0.32
CA MET A 164 -3.81 -4.16 -1.07
C MET A 164 -2.56 -5.06 -1.09
N LEU A 165 -1.38 -4.48 -1.35
CA LEU A 165 -0.10 -5.20 -1.33
C LEU A 165 0.23 -5.71 0.08
N SER A 166 -0.09 -4.96 1.13
CA SER A 166 0.15 -5.39 2.51
C SER A 166 -0.59 -6.68 2.87
N LEU A 167 -1.70 -7.00 2.18
CA LEU A 167 -2.41 -8.27 2.35
C LEU A 167 -1.57 -9.49 1.98
N SER A 168 -0.59 -9.35 1.12
CA SER A 168 0.35 -10.43 0.79
C SER A 168 1.51 -10.57 1.76
N LYS A 169 1.64 -9.64 2.72
CA LYS A 169 2.80 -9.50 3.61
C LYS A 169 4.13 -9.37 2.84
N VAL A 170 4.08 -8.83 1.62
CA VAL A 170 5.29 -8.54 0.83
C VAL A 170 6.20 -7.58 1.58
N PRO A 171 7.51 -7.82 1.65
CA PRO A 171 8.45 -6.83 2.19
C PRO A 171 8.18 -5.46 1.57
N MET A 172 8.04 -4.40 2.40
CA MET A 172 7.52 -3.12 1.89
C MET A 172 8.23 -1.91 2.50
N ILE A 173 8.54 -0.94 1.64
CA ILE A 173 8.95 0.41 2.04
C ILE A 173 7.76 1.33 1.76
N SER A 174 7.24 1.96 2.81
CA SER A 174 6.10 2.87 2.71
C SER A 174 6.54 4.31 2.99
N LEU A 175 6.32 5.20 2.02
CA LEU A 175 6.70 6.60 2.08
C LEU A 175 5.52 7.44 2.56
N PHE A 176 5.72 8.15 3.67
CA PHE A 176 4.72 8.99 4.30
C PHE A 176 5.16 10.45 4.36
N GLY A 177 4.19 11.36 4.34
CA GLY A 177 4.40 12.79 4.47
C GLY A 177 3.21 13.47 5.15
N PRO A 178 2.17 13.90 4.41
CA PRO A 178 1.06 14.66 5.00
C PRO A 178 0.16 13.83 5.92
N THR A 179 0.12 12.51 5.74
CA THR A 179 -0.72 11.59 6.52
C THR A 179 0.01 11.06 7.74
N ASP A 180 -0.73 10.47 8.66
CA ASP A 180 -0.24 9.89 9.90
C ASP A 180 0.21 8.44 9.66
N SER A 181 1.52 8.21 9.68
CA SER A 181 2.09 6.88 9.46
C SER A 181 1.75 5.88 10.57
N GLU A 182 1.60 6.32 11.81
CA GLU A 182 1.23 5.45 12.94
C GLU A 182 -0.18 4.88 12.78
N LYS A 183 -1.05 5.69 12.17
CA LYS A 183 -2.44 5.33 11.92
C LYS A 183 -2.64 4.44 10.69
N PHE A 184 -1.90 4.71 9.61
CA PHE A 184 -2.19 4.15 8.29
C PHE A 184 -1.13 3.19 7.74
N ALA A 185 0.11 3.22 8.25
CA ALA A 185 1.13 2.32 7.73
C ALA A 185 0.80 0.85 8.03
N PRO A 186 1.02 -0.06 7.07
CA PRO A 186 0.95 -1.49 7.30
C PRO A 186 1.93 -1.91 8.39
N GLN A 187 1.48 -2.81 9.28
CA GLN A 187 2.29 -3.27 10.41
C GLN A 187 2.47 -4.78 10.33
N TYR A 188 3.61 -5.20 9.84
CA TYR A 188 4.10 -6.59 9.85
C TYR A 188 5.63 -6.58 9.79
N GLY A 189 6.29 -7.71 10.15
CA GLY A 189 7.72 -7.76 10.42
C GLY A 189 8.65 -7.22 9.33
N ASN A 190 8.27 -7.38 8.05
CA ASN A 190 9.08 -6.95 6.90
C ASN A 190 8.56 -5.63 6.29
N SER A 191 8.12 -4.68 7.10
CA SER A 191 7.69 -3.36 6.64
C SER A 191 8.55 -2.26 7.24
N ILE A 192 9.05 -1.37 6.37
CA ILE A 192 9.83 -0.18 6.75
C ILE A 192 9.02 1.06 6.38
N VAL A 193 8.87 1.97 7.34
CA VAL A 193 8.16 3.23 7.15
C VAL A 193 9.15 4.38 7.12
N LEU A 194 9.22 5.09 6.01
CA LEU A 194 9.96 6.34 5.87
C LEU A 194 8.95 7.50 5.95
N ASP A 195 8.94 8.18 7.08
CA ASP A 195 8.04 9.32 7.33
C ASP A 195 8.84 10.62 7.31
N SER A 196 8.55 11.48 6.33
CA SER A 196 9.26 12.75 6.16
C SER A 196 9.09 13.71 7.34
N LYS A 197 8.01 13.57 8.11
CA LYS A 197 7.84 14.34 9.35
C LYS A 197 8.83 13.90 10.43
N LYS A 198 9.06 12.59 10.54
CA LYS A 198 9.98 12.02 11.53
C LYS A 198 11.44 12.21 11.13
N LEU A 199 11.74 12.05 9.83
CA LEU A 199 13.12 12.15 9.29
C LEU A 199 13.58 13.61 9.10
N TYR A 200 12.69 14.48 8.62
CA TYR A 200 13.04 15.81 8.10
C TYR A 200 12.15 16.94 8.62
N ASN A 201 11.28 16.67 9.60
CA ASN A 201 10.33 17.62 10.18
C ASN A 201 9.47 18.36 9.11
N THR A 202 9.09 17.64 8.04
CA THR A 202 8.28 18.20 6.95
C THR A 202 7.19 17.22 6.52
N LYS A 203 6.07 17.75 6.03
CA LYS A 203 4.99 16.96 5.43
C LYS A 203 5.24 16.61 3.96
N ASN A 204 6.35 17.05 3.39
CA ASN A 204 6.67 16.84 1.98
C ASN A 204 7.36 15.48 1.78
N VAL A 205 6.68 14.54 1.11
CA VAL A 205 7.24 13.22 0.78
C VAL A 205 8.52 13.33 -0.06
N ALA A 206 8.65 14.39 -0.87
CA ALA A 206 9.82 14.62 -1.70
C ALA A 206 11.12 14.88 -0.89
N ALA A 207 11.01 15.18 0.41
CA ALA A 207 12.17 15.31 1.30
C ALA A 207 12.84 13.96 1.60
N ILE A 208 12.12 12.84 1.46
CA ILE A 208 12.68 11.49 1.58
C ILE A 208 13.66 11.31 0.41
N THR A 209 14.93 11.11 0.73
CA THR A 209 15.97 11.03 -0.27
C THR A 209 16.01 9.66 -0.96
N LEU A 210 16.67 9.61 -2.13
CA LEU A 210 16.96 8.34 -2.80
C LEU A 210 17.80 7.41 -1.91
N GLU A 211 18.73 7.98 -1.13
CA GLU A 211 19.60 7.23 -0.23
C GLU A 211 18.82 6.58 0.92
N ASP A 212 17.83 7.27 1.50
CA ASP A 212 16.96 6.69 2.53
C ASP A 212 16.26 5.43 2.01
N VAL A 213 15.70 5.53 0.79
CA VAL A 213 15.00 4.39 0.16
C VAL A 213 15.95 3.26 -0.20
N LEU A 214 17.15 3.58 -0.69
CA LEU A 214 18.19 2.56 -0.99
C LEU A 214 18.65 1.83 0.28
N ASN A 215 18.85 2.55 1.38
CA ASN A 215 19.25 1.96 2.64
C ASN A 215 18.14 1.05 3.21
N ALA A 216 16.89 1.49 3.13
CA ALA A 216 15.74 0.65 3.49
C ALA A 216 15.64 -0.61 2.58
N ALA A 217 15.87 -0.47 1.27
CA ALA A 217 15.86 -1.59 0.34
C ALA A 217 16.98 -2.62 0.64
N LYS A 218 18.18 -2.16 0.94
CA LYS A 218 19.28 -3.03 1.39
C LYS A 218 18.91 -3.80 2.65
N GLN A 219 18.26 -3.13 3.60
CA GLN A 219 17.81 -3.73 4.85
C GLN A 219 16.80 -4.87 4.61
N LEU A 220 15.84 -4.67 3.69
CA LEU A 220 14.85 -5.71 3.33
C LEU A 220 15.44 -6.89 2.54
N LEU A 221 16.50 -6.68 1.77
CA LEU A 221 17.13 -7.72 0.94
C LEU A 221 18.14 -8.57 1.71
N ASN A 222 18.63 -8.09 2.87
CA ASN A 222 19.60 -8.81 3.71
C ASN A 222 18.93 -9.69 4.79
N HIS A 223 17.61 -9.72 4.82
CA HIS A 223 16.76 -10.57 5.65
C HIS A 223 16.06 -11.64 4.79
#